data_ffe0706ef298a07c2795b166b23cc9ab
#
_entry.id   ffe0706ef298a07c2795b166b23cc9ab
#
_cell.length_a   1.000
_cell.length_b   1.000
_cell.length_c   1.000
_cell.angle_alpha   90.00
_cell.angle_beta   90.00
_cell.angle_gamma   90.00
#
_symmetry.space_group_name_H-M   'P 1'
#
loop_
_entity.id
_entity.type
_entity.pdbx_description
1 polymer ?
#
loop_
_entity_poly.entity_id
_entity_poly.type
_entity_poly.pdbx_seq_one_letter_code
_entity_poly.pdbx_strand_id
1 'polypeptide(L)'
;MPAFSTTAGDHVGKRRAALNLIAGSLWYAPGSFGMARLLGPRYELRCVLFHDISDTESSFTKGLGVTVTRKDFEAALTFITKHYTPVSLQDIIADSDGRKLPPRPVLVTFDDAYLSVREFAAPLCLKFGVPALFFVNGSCLDNRRLALENLICHVVNRFGLSTVNAAIGSVNGNGDLEVCSLVEVFSRFLPITNLRGREAFRSALVELARVNESELAANAGLYLSSQQLRDLGSFKFEIGNHTYSHANCRSLSVGDFAGEIDRNKALLEDTSGTKVRSFSVPYGSSADLTTEIEAHLQRCGYEAIFLAEGRANSARNHGPHFDRVSIKASTDAAFFSEIEILPRLRAMRKGLFGMSDAERHSGIFRQENVNRTTWRCASRESADVYGERS
;
A
#
# COMPACT_ATOMS: atom_id res chain seq x y z
N MET A 1 -4.27 13.21 36.13
CA MET A 1 -4.65 12.62 34.82
C MET A 1 -5.28 13.71 33.97
N PRO A 2 -4.66 14.21 32.91
CA PRO A 2 -5.35 14.95 31.87
C PRO A 2 -5.52 14.04 30.63
N ALA A 3 -6.74 14.09 30.09
CA ALA A 3 -7.16 13.33 28.91
C ALA A 3 -6.38 13.79 27.67
N PHE A 4 -5.76 12.85 26.99
CA PHE A 4 -5.14 13.06 25.67
C PHE A 4 -6.24 13.31 24.63
N SER A 5 -6.23 14.49 24.04
CA SER A 5 -7.14 14.91 22.97
C SER A 5 -6.77 14.21 21.67
N THR A 6 -7.62 13.29 21.24
CA THR A 6 -7.54 12.51 19.98
C THR A 6 -8.26 13.25 18.84
N THR A 7 -7.79 14.42 18.38
CA THR A 7 -8.63 15.22 17.46
C THR A 7 -8.33 15.07 15.95
N ALA A 8 -7.19 14.57 15.52
CA ALA A 8 -6.87 14.48 14.07
C ALA A 8 -7.26 13.15 13.41
N GLY A 9 -7.10 12.02 14.10
CA GLY A 9 -7.56 10.70 13.61
C GLY A 9 -9.09 10.59 13.54
N ASP A 10 -9.78 11.39 14.36
CA ASP A 10 -11.23 11.37 14.51
C ASP A 10 -11.97 12.01 13.30
N HIS A 11 -11.38 12.99 12.61
CA HIS A 11 -11.99 13.65 11.44
C HIS A 11 -11.97 12.80 10.17
N VAL A 12 -10.93 12.01 9.94
CA VAL A 12 -10.85 11.10 8.78
C VAL A 12 -11.80 9.92 8.98
N GLY A 13 -11.84 9.38 10.19
CA GLY A 13 -12.80 8.35 10.58
C GLY A 13 -14.25 8.82 10.44
N LYS A 14 -14.56 10.02 10.90
CA LYS A 14 -15.91 10.61 10.82
C LYS A 14 -16.34 10.90 9.37
N ARG A 15 -15.45 11.41 8.52
CA ARG A 15 -15.74 11.63 7.09
C ARG A 15 -15.96 10.31 6.34
N ARG A 16 -15.15 9.29 6.62
CA ARG A 16 -15.31 7.95 6.05
C ARG A 16 -16.61 7.31 6.53
N ALA A 17 -16.94 7.44 7.81
CA ALA A 17 -18.21 6.99 8.37
C ALA A 17 -19.41 7.72 7.75
N ALA A 18 -19.33 9.04 7.56
CA ALA A 18 -20.39 9.82 6.89
C ALA A 18 -20.55 9.41 5.42
N LEU A 19 -19.46 9.19 4.68
CA LEU A 19 -19.52 8.71 3.29
C LEU A 19 -20.07 7.29 3.22
N ASN A 20 -19.71 6.43 4.15
CA ASN A 20 -20.27 5.08 4.23
C ASN A 20 -21.77 5.10 4.62
N LEU A 21 -22.23 6.06 5.44
CA LEU A 21 -23.64 6.28 5.72
C LEU A 21 -24.41 6.74 4.49
N ILE A 22 -23.87 7.68 3.71
CA ILE A 22 -24.47 8.13 2.44
C ILE A 22 -24.47 6.99 1.43
N ALA A 23 -23.38 6.24 1.30
CA ALA A 23 -23.30 5.07 0.44
C ALA A 23 -24.25 3.96 0.91
N GLY A 24 -24.41 3.77 2.21
CA GLY A 24 -25.39 2.87 2.81
C GLY A 24 -26.81 3.29 2.47
N SER A 25 -27.15 4.57 2.59
CA SER A 25 -28.46 5.09 2.21
C SER A 25 -28.73 4.89 0.72
N LEU A 26 -27.73 5.11 -0.13
CA LEU A 26 -27.81 4.84 -1.58
C LEU A 26 -27.89 3.34 -1.86
N TRP A 27 -27.22 2.48 -1.10
CA TRP A 27 -27.29 1.02 -1.25
C TRP A 27 -28.67 0.45 -0.93
N TYR A 28 -29.28 0.91 0.16
CA TYR A 28 -30.57 0.41 0.62
C TYR A 28 -31.77 1.11 -0.04
N ALA A 29 -31.58 2.21 -0.77
CA ALA A 29 -32.67 2.84 -1.51
C ALA A 29 -33.13 1.94 -2.67
N PRO A 30 -34.43 1.68 -2.82
CA PRO A 30 -34.94 0.82 -3.87
C PRO A 30 -34.46 1.26 -5.26
N GLY A 31 -33.79 0.37 -6.00
CA GLY A 31 -33.29 0.63 -7.35
C GLY A 31 -31.97 1.42 -7.47
N SER A 32 -31.42 1.97 -6.37
CA SER A 32 -30.24 2.83 -6.42
C SER A 32 -28.96 2.09 -6.83
N PHE A 33 -28.78 0.87 -6.35
CA PHE A 33 -27.68 0.00 -6.83
C PHE A 33 -27.88 -0.38 -8.30
N GLY A 34 -29.11 -0.70 -8.68
CA GLY A 34 -29.48 -0.92 -10.08
C GLY A 34 -29.21 0.32 -10.93
N MET A 35 -29.53 1.51 -10.44
CA MET A 35 -29.30 2.79 -11.13
C MET A 35 -27.81 3.16 -11.20
N ALA A 36 -27.05 3.05 -10.12
CA ALA A 36 -25.59 3.21 -10.14
C ALA A 36 -24.92 2.17 -11.06
N ARG A 37 -25.50 0.99 -11.13
CA ARG A 37 -25.13 -0.09 -12.03
C ARG A 37 -25.45 0.19 -13.49
N LEU A 38 -26.53 0.90 -13.78
CA LEU A 38 -26.91 1.29 -15.15
C LEU A 38 -26.16 2.54 -15.61
N LEU A 39 -25.90 3.49 -14.70
CA LEU A 39 -25.25 4.76 -15.01
C LEU A 39 -23.72 4.71 -14.96
N GLY A 40 -23.13 3.72 -14.29
CA GLY A 40 -21.66 3.55 -14.23
C GLY A 40 -21.11 2.98 -15.53
N PRO A 41 -19.86 3.34 -15.91
CA PRO A 41 -19.20 2.79 -17.09
C PRO A 41 -19.11 1.27 -16.98
N ARG A 42 -19.76 0.59 -17.93
CA ARG A 42 -19.92 -0.89 -17.93
C ARG A 42 -18.59 -1.63 -18.09
N TYR A 43 -17.65 -1.02 -18.79
CA TYR A 43 -16.35 -1.61 -19.16
C TYR A 43 -15.16 -0.96 -18.46
N GLU A 44 -15.41 -0.15 -17.43
CA GLU A 44 -14.36 0.43 -16.62
C GLU A 44 -13.73 -0.64 -15.71
N LEU A 45 -12.42 -0.82 -15.81
CA LEU A 45 -11.68 -1.76 -14.96
C LEU A 45 -11.58 -1.23 -13.53
N ARG A 46 -11.91 -2.10 -12.57
CA ARG A 46 -11.63 -1.86 -11.16
C ARG A 46 -10.42 -2.71 -10.75
N CYS A 47 -9.47 -2.10 -10.10
CA CYS A 47 -8.36 -2.83 -9.49
C CYS A 47 -8.46 -2.66 -7.97
N VAL A 48 -8.55 -3.75 -7.25
CA VAL A 48 -8.63 -3.75 -5.79
C VAL A 48 -7.33 -4.25 -5.18
N LEU A 49 -6.92 -3.62 -4.08
CA LEU A 49 -5.65 -3.83 -3.42
C LEU A 49 -5.84 -4.35 -2.00
N PHE A 50 -5.15 -5.43 -1.70
CA PHE A 50 -4.96 -6.00 -0.37
C PHE A 50 -3.47 -6.18 -0.08
N HIS A 51 -3.12 -6.45 1.19
CA HIS A 51 -1.75 -6.77 1.62
C HIS A 51 -1.79 -7.98 2.56
N ASP A 52 -1.94 -7.75 3.85
CA ASP A 52 -1.99 -8.80 4.88
C ASP A 52 -3.43 -9.26 5.15
N ILE A 53 -3.65 -10.57 5.15
CA ILE A 53 -4.95 -11.18 5.48
C ILE A 53 -4.83 -11.92 6.82
N SER A 54 -5.13 -11.23 7.90
CA SER A 54 -4.97 -11.76 9.25
C SER A 54 -6.07 -11.26 10.20
N ASP A 55 -6.50 -12.11 11.13
CA ASP A 55 -7.51 -11.71 12.12
C ASP A 55 -6.92 -10.86 13.25
N THR A 56 -5.59 -10.75 13.32
CA THR A 56 -4.88 -9.95 14.32
C THR A 56 -3.71 -9.19 13.69
N GLU A 57 -3.52 -7.95 14.10
CA GLU A 57 -2.33 -7.19 13.74
C GLU A 57 -1.16 -7.59 14.66
N SER A 58 -0.02 -7.90 14.07
CA SER A 58 1.24 -8.12 14.80
C SER A 58 1.93 -6.79 15.14
N SER A 59 2.98 -6.82 15.96
CA SER A 59 3.81 -5.63 16.19
C SER A 59 4.46 -5.10 14.91
N PHE A 60 4.55 -5.92 13.86
CA PHE A 60 5.15 -5.57 12.56
C PHE A 60 4.15 -4.89 11.62
N THR A 61 2.84 -5.09 11.80
CA THR A 61 1.80 -4.54 10.91
C THR A 61 0.90 -3.53 11.60
N LYS A 62 0.90 -3.51 12.95
CA LYS A 62 0.07 -2.59 13.74
C LYS A 62 0.42 -1.14 13.48
N GLY A 63 -0.55 -0.40 12.97
CA GLY A 63 -0.41 1.02 12.62
C GLY A 63 -0.11 1.28 11.14
N LEU A 64 0.20 0.25 10.32
CA LEU A 64 0.28 0.39 8.86
C LEU A 64 -1.10 0.46 8.20
N GLY A 65 -2.11 -0.15 8.83
CA GLY A 65 -3.44 -0.24 8.25
C GLY A 65 -3.49 -1.09 6.98
N VAL A 66 -2.65 -2.10 6.88
CA VAL A 66 -2.55 -3.02 5.73
C VAL A 66 -3.28 -4.33 5.95
N THR A 67 -3.71 -4.62 7.18
CA THR A 67 -4.34 -5.88 7.56
C THR A 67 -5.85 -5.84 7.33
N VAL A 68 -6.38 -6.87 6.69
CA VAL A 68 -7.82 -7.15 6.52
C VAL A 68 -8.11 -8.51 7.14
N THR A 69 -9.23 -8.64 7.87
CA THR A 69 -9.57 -9.93 8.49
C THR A 69 -9.92 -10.98 7.43
N ARG A 70 -9.73 -12.26 7.73
CA ARG A 70 -10.11 -13.36 6.84
C ARG A 70 -11.58 -13.30 6.48
N LYS A 71 -12.43 -12.99 7.47
CA LYS A 71 -13.88 -12.82 7.29
C LYS A 71 -14.21 -11.68 6.33
N ASP A 72 -13.56 -10.53 6.48
CA ASP A 72 -13.80 -9.37 5.62
C ASP A 72 -13.26 -9.62 4.21
N PHE A 73 -12.15 -10.33 4.07
CA PHE A 73 -11.64 -10.73 2.76
C PHE A 73 -12.59 -11.72 2.04
N GLU A 74 -13.11 -12.74 2.74
CA GLU A 74 -14.11 -13.67 2.15
C GLU A 74 -15.41 -12.92 1.78
N ALA A 75 -15.84 -11.96 2.60
CA ALA A 75 -16.96 -11.09 2.26
C ALA A 75 -16.69 -10.22 1.02
N ALA A 76 -15.45 -9.70 0.88
CA ALA A 76 -15.03 -8.95 -0.30
C ALA A 76 -15.09 -9.82 -1.57
N LEU A 77 -14.57 -11.05 -1.52
CA LEU A 77 -14.65 -11.98 -2.66
C LEU A 77 -16.09 -12.35 -3.02
N THR A 78 -16.93 -12.57 -2.01
CA THR A 78 -18.37 -12.82 -2.20
C THR A 78 -19.04 -11.63 -2.89
N PHE A 79 -18.77 -10.41 -2.45
CA PHE A 79 -19.28 -9.19 -3.07
C PHE A 79 -18.77 -9.03 -4.51
N ILE A 80 -17.47 -9.24 -4.72
CA ILE A 80 -16.82 -9.13 -6.03
C ILE A 80 -17.46 -10.12 -7.01
N THR A 81 -17.53 -11.41 -6.66
CA THR A 81 -18.07 -12.44 -7.59
C THR A 81 -19.57 -12.28 -7.85
N LYS A 82 -20.32 -11.70 -6.93
CA LYS A 82 -21.74 -11.42 -7.11
C LYS A 82 -22.00 -10.21 -8.02
N HIS A 83 -21.13 -9.20 -7.99
CA HIS A 83 -21.42 -7.92 -8.61
C HIS A 83 -20.49 -7.52 -9.76
N TYR A 84 -19.34 -8.19 -9.92
CA TYR A 84 -18.30 -7.92 -10.90
C TYR A 84 -17.90 -9.20 -11.62
N THR A 85 -17.12 -9.04 -12.67
CA THR A 85 -16.48 -10.16 -13.37
C THR A 85 -14.98 -10.13 -13.10
N PRO A 86 -14.45 -11.04 -12.27
CA PRO A 86 -13.01 -11.13 -12.04
C PRO A 86 -12.26 -11.40 -13.33
N VAL A 87 -11.15 -10.67 -13.54
CA VAL A 87 -10.28 -10.79 -14.72
C VAL A 87 -8.83 -10.96 -14.27
N SER A 88 -8.01 -11.58 -15.12
CA SER A 88 -6.57 -11.70 -14.92
C SER A 88 -5.81 -10.52 -15.52
N LEU A 89 -4.52 -10.37 -15.17
CA LEU A 89 -3.63 -9.44 -15.85
C LEU A 89 -3.52 -9.77 -17.35
N GLN A 90 -3.51 -11.06 -17.70
CA GLN A 90 -3.48 -11.48 -19.09
C GLN A 90 -4.68 -10.97 -19.88
N ASP A 91 -5.89 -11.00 -19.30
CA ASP A 91 -7.10 -10.46 -19.93
C ASP A 91 -6.96 -8.94 -20.15
N ILE A 92 -6.39 -8.23 -19.17
CA ILE A 92 -6.18 -6.78 -19.23
C ILE A 92 -5.16 -6.41 -20.32
N ILE A 93 -4.04 -7.13 -20.40
CA ILE A 93 -3.01 -6.88 -21.40
C ILE A 93 -3.52 -7.24 -22.81
N ALA A 94 -4.33 -8.27 -22.94
CA ALA A 94 -4.95 -8.67 -24.20
C ALA A 94 -6.01 -7.66 -24.69
N ASP A 95 -6.51 -6.80 -23.83
CA ASP A 95 -7.52 -5.78 -24.13
C ASP A 95 -6.90 -4.45 -24.57
N SER A 96 -5.99 -4.47 -25.53
CA SER A 96 -5.32 -3.27 -26.04
C SER A 96 -6.27 -2.19 -26.57
N ASP A 97 -7.48 -2.56 -26.94
CA ASP A 97 -8.48 -1.66 -27.56
C ASP A 97 -9.61 -1.25 -26.61
N GLY A 98 -9.57 -1.70 -25.34
CA GLY A 98 -10.60 -1.42 -24.32
C GLY A 98 -11.99 -1.96 -24.63
N ARG A 99 -12.09 -3.03 -25.43
CA ARG A 99 -13.37 -3.60 -25.91
C ARG A 99 -13.55 -5.09 -25.65
N LYS A 100 -12.52 -5.76 -25.13
CA LYS A 100 -12.51 -7.22 -24.95
C LYS A 100 -12.82 -7.65 -23.52
N LEU A 101 -12.64 -6.75 -22.55
CA LEU A 101 -12.98 -7.07 -21.16
C LEU A 101 -14.48 -7.29 -20.99
N PRO A 102 -14.87 -8.26 -20.14
CA PRO A 102 -16.27 -8.51 -19.82
C PRO A 102 -16.89 -7.30 -19.11
N PRO A 103 -18.22 -7.23 -19.00
CA PRO A 103 -18.88 -6.19 -18.22
C PRO A 103 -18.41 -6.19 -16.76
N ARG A 104 -18.06 -5.01 -16.22
CA ARG A 104 -17.61 -4.78 -14.83
C ARG A 104 -16.39 -5.60 -14.46
N PRO A 105 -15.32 -5.46 -15.21
CA PRO A 105 -14.10 -6.17 -14.94
C PRO A 105 -13.51 -5.71 -13.59
N VAL A 106 -13.01 -6.67 -12.81
CA VAL A 106 -12.29 -6.40 -11.57
C VAL A 106 -11.05 -7.28 -11.48
N LEU A 107 -9.90 -6.66 -11.21
CA LEU A 107 -8.64 -7.33 -10.91
C LEU A 107 -8.41 -7.28 -9.39
N VAL A 108 -8.08 -8.42 -8.79
CA VAL A 108 -7.68 -8.53 -7.38
C VAL A 108 -6.16 -8.56 -7.30
N THR A 109 -5.58 -7.66 -6.48
CA THR A 109 -4.12 -7.54 -6.32
C THR A 109 -3.70 -7.57 -4.86
N PHE A 110 -2.47 -8.07 -4.63
CA PHE A 110 -1.83 -8.10 -3.31
C PHE A 110 -0.42 -7.54 -3.42
N ASP A 111 0.00 -6.74 -2.42
CA ASP A 111 1.36 -6.21 -2.34
C ASP A 111 2.13 -6.83 -1.15
N ASP A 112 3.45 -6.61 -1.10
CA ASP A 112 4.39 -6.87 0.00
C ASP A 112 4.72 -8.33 0.32
N ALA A 113 4.25 -9.28 -0.45
CA ALA A 113 4.60 -10.70 -0.31
C ALA A 113 4.34 -11.31 1.09
N TYR A 114 3.34 -10.84 1.83
CA TYR A 114 2.99 -11.42 3.13
C TYR A 114 2.64 -12.91 3.01
N LEU A 115 3.08 -13.72 3.99
CA LEU A 115 2.79 -15.16 4.06
C LEU A 115 1.28 -15.44 4.05
N SER A 116 0.50 -14.60 4.72
CA SER A 116 -0.95 -14.71 4.81
C SER A 116 -1.66 -14.75 3.46
N VAL A 117 -1.07 -14.15 2.41
CA VAL A 117 -1.67 -14.21 1.06
C VAL A 117 -1.63 -15.63 0.49
N ARG A 118 -0.57 -16.41 0.79
CA ARG A 118 -0.47 -17.81 0.38
C ARG A 118 -1.35 -18.72 1.25
N GLU A 119 -1.41 -18.46 2.55
CA GLU A 119 -2.12 -19.30 3.50
C GLU A 119 -3.64 -19.11 3.45
N PHE A 120 -4.10 -17.88 3.25
CA PHE A 120 -5.53 -17.56 3.35
C PHE A 120 -6.11 -16.97 2.07
N ALA A 121 -5.44 -16.00 1.43
CA ALA A 121 -6.00 -15.33 0.27
C ALA A 121 -6.03 -16.25 -0.96
N ALA A 122 -4.92 -16.91 -1.29
CA ALA A 122 -4.83 -17.76 -2.48
C ALA A 122 -5.84 -18.93 -2.48
N PRO A 123 -6.03 -19.70 -1.37
CA PRO A 123 -7.06 -20.73 -1.31
C PRO A 123 -8.48 -20.19 -1.50
N LEU A 124 -8.78 -19.01 -0.95
CA LEU A 124 -10.08 -18.37 -1.14
C LEU A 124 -10.26 -17.90 -2.59
N CYS A 125 -9.25 -17.27 -3.19
CA CYS A 125 -9.29 -16.90 -4.60
C CYS A 125 -9.56 -18.12 -5.50
N LEU A 126 -8.90 -19.26 -5.24
CA LEU A 126 -9.15 -20.52 -5.98
C LEU A 126 -10.59 -21.02 -5.75
N LYS A 127 -11.07 -21.03 -4.50
CA LYS A 127 -12.43 -21.44 -4.15
C LYS A 127 -13.49 -20.60 -4.88
N PHE A 128 -13.27 -19.30 -5.03
CA PHE A 128 -14.19 -18.38 -5.67
C PHE A 128 -13.97 -18.24 -7.19
N GLY A 129 -12.94 -18.88 -7.75
CA GLY A 129 -12.58 -18.76 -9.18
C GLY A 129 -12.10 -17.35 -9.54
N VAL A 130 -11.45 -16.64 -8.62
CA VAL A 130 -10.97 -15.27 -8.78
C VAL A 130 -9.49 -15.28 -9.14
N PRO A 131 -9.10 -14.83 -10.35
CA PRO A 131 -7.70 -14.58 -10.68
C PRO A 131 -7.11 -13.52 -9.76
N ALA A 132 -5.82 -13.66 -9.43
CA ALA A 132 -5.14 -12.69 -8.57
C ALA A 132 -3.71 -12.42 -9.03
N LEU A 133 -3.23 -11.20 -8.76
CA LEU A 133 -1.89 -10.72 -9.08
C LEU A 133 -1.16 -10.34 -7.79
N PHE A 134 0.02 -10.92 -7.56
CA PHE A 134 0.82 -10.72 -6.35
C PHE A 134 2.09 -9.95 -6.68
N PHE A 135 2.24 -8.75 -6.11
CA PHE A 135 3.43 -7.92 -6.23
C PHE A 135 4.40 -8.21 -5.07
N VAL A 136 5.62 -8.55 -5.42
CA VAL A 136 6.57 -9.16 -4.49
C VAL A 136 7.85 -8.35 -4.37
N ASN A 137 8.28 -8.14 -3.12
CA ASN A 137 9.57 -7.55 -2.75
C ASN A 137 10.57 -8.66 -2.49
N GLY A 138 11.53 -8.85 -3.39
CA GLY A 138 12.46 -9.98 -3.34
C GLY A 138 13.37 -10.02 -2.11
N SER A 139 13.68 -8.87 -1.50
CA SER A 139 14.54 -8.82 -0.31
C SER A 139 13.92 -9.50 0.92
N CYS A 140 12.58 -9.57 0.96
CA CYS A 140 11.84 -10.14 2.08
C CYS A 140 11.60 -11.65 1.96
N LEU A 141 11.74 -12.21 0.76
CA LEU A 141 11.54 -13.65 0.52
C LEU A 141 12.41 -14.50 1.47
N ASP A 142 11.85 -15.64 1.89
CA ASP A 142 12.45 -16.56 2.84
C ASP A 142 12.69 -15.93 4.23
N ASN A 143 12.04 -14.81 4.53
CA ASN A 143 12.22 -14.05 5.78
C ASN A 143 13.69 -13.70 6.06
N ARG A 144 14.47 -13.38 5.02
CA ARG A 144 15.90 -13.02 5.14
C ARG A 144 16.10 -11.68 5.83
N ARG A 145 15.16 -10.75 5.63
CA ARG A 145 15.10 -9.45 6.30
C ARG A 145 13.66 -8.94 6.35
N LEU A 146 13.40 -7.97 7.20
CA LEU A 146 12.11 -7.27 7.24
C LEU A 146 12.06 -6.17 6.16
N ALA A 147 10.90 -5.91 5.59
CA ALA A 147 10.66 -4.62 4.94
C ALA A 147 10.91 -3.50 5.96
N LEU A 148 11.46 -2.38 5.52
CA LEU A 148 11.81 -1.30 6.44
C LEU A 148 10.59 -0.80 7.20
N GLU A 149 9.44 -0.78 6.56
CA GLU A 149 8.15 -0.40 7.12
C GLU A 149 7.74 -1.31 8.29
N ASN A 150 7.90 -2.62 8.13
CA ASN A 150 7.60 -3.59 9.19
C ASN A 150 8.59 -3.50 10.35
N LEU A 151 9.88 -3.27 10.07
CA LEU A 151 10.88 -3.03 11.10
C LEU A 151 10.55 -1.76 11.90
N ILE A 152 10.21 -0.66 11.24
CA ILE A 152 9.80 0.60 11.89
C ILE A 152 8.58 0.36 12.78
N CYS A 153 7.55 -0.32 12.27
CA CYS A 153 6.37 -0.65 13.07
C CYS A 153 6.72 -1.46 14.30
N HIS A 154 7.56 -2.48 14.15
CA HIS A 154 8.01 -3.28 15.28
C HIS A 154 8.74 -2.43 16.33
N VAL A 155 9.67 -1.57 15.89
CA VAL A 155 10.42 -0.69 16.79
C VAL A 155 9.48 0.28 17.51
N VAL A 156 8.55 0.92 16.80
CA VAL A 156 7.58 1.83 17.43
C VAL A 156 6.69 1.09 18.43
N ASN A 157 6.19 -0.08 18.09
CA ASN A 157 5.27 -0.84 18.95
C ASN A 157 5.94 -1.49 20.18
N ARG A 158 7.26 -1.73 20.12
CA ARG A 158 8.01 -2.38 21.21
C ARG A 158 8.85 -1.42 22.03
N PHE A 159 9.43 -0.40 21.39
CA PHE A 159 10.44 0.48 21.99
C PHE A 159 10.02 1.94 21.98
N GLY A 160 8.94 2.28 21.28
CA GLY A 160 8.39 3.64 21.20
C GLY A 160 8.95 4.47 20.05
N LEU A 161 8.25 5.56 19.76
CA LEU A 161 8.60 6.48 18.68
C LEU A 161 9.91 7.24 18.93
N SER A 162 10.30 7.41 20.19
CA SER A 162 11.58 8.04 20.57
C SER A 162 12.79 7.32 19.99
N THR A 163 12.76 5.97 19.91
CA THR A 163 13.83 5.18 19.29
C THR A 163 13.94 5.48 17.81
N VAL A 164 12.79 5.63 17.11
CA VAL A 164 12.77 6.01 15.69
C VAL A 164 13.29 7.42 15.48
N ASN A 165 12.91 8.38 16.33
CA ASN A 165 13.44 9.75 16.28
C ASN A 165 14.95 9.79 16.51
N ALA A 166 15.47 9.01 17.45
CA ALA A 166 16.91 8.90 17.68
C ALA A 166 17.64 8.34 16.44
N ALA A 167 17.06 7.33 15.76
CA ALA A 167 17.61 6.80 14.53
C ALA A 167 17.55 7.81 13.37
N ILE A 168 16.48 8.59 13.23
CA ILE A 168 16.37 9.68 12.25
C ILE A 168 17.47 10.73 12.51
N GLY A 169 17.65 11.14 13.75
CA GLY A 169 18.68 12.11 14.16
C GLY A 169 20.09 11.64 13.83
N SER A 170 20.39 10.34 13.99
CA SER A 170 21.72 9.78 13.72
C SER A 170 22.09 9.76 12.23
N VAL A 171 21.10 9.71 11.32
CA VAL A 171 21.35 9.64 9.86
C VAL A 171 21.20 10.98 9.14
N ASN A 172 20.43 11.94 9.73
CA ASN A 172 20.24 13.27 9.15
C ASN A 172 21.24 14.32 9.61
N GLY A 173 22.17 13.97 10.50
CA GLY A 173 23.08 14.93 11.12
C GLY A 173 22.30 15.94 12.00
N ASN A 174 22.65 17.20 11.93
CA ASN A 174 22.01 18.26 12.71
C ASN A 174 20.63 18.72 12.17
N GLY A 175 19.93 17.89 11.40
CA GLY A 175 18.61 18.22 10.86
C GLY A 175 17.51 18.04 11.92
N ASP A 176 16.72 19.10 12.18
CA ASP A 176 15.61 19.14 13.16
C ASP A 176 14.36 18.34 12.70
N LEU A 177 14.52 17.23 11.98
CA LEU A 177 13.36 16.42 11.59
C LEU A 177 12.97 15.50 12.74
N GLU A 178 12.04 15.95 13.56
CA GLU A 178 11.35 15.11 14.54
C GLU A 178 9.98 14.70 14.01
N VAL A 179 9.61 13.45 14.18
CA VAL A 179 8.31 12.92 13.81
C VAL A 179 7.48 12.62 15.06
N CYS A 180 6.19 12.98 15.00
CA CYS A 180 5.27 12.83 16.13
C CYS A 180 4.36 11.60 15.98
N SER A 181 4.46 10.88 14.87
CA SER A 181 3.65 9.68 14.60
C SER A 181 4.29 8.78 13.56
N LEU A 182 3.87 7.51 13.55
CA LEU A 182 4.24 6.55 12.51
C LEU A 182 3.86 7.06 11.10
N VAL A 183 2.72 7.75 10.98
CA VAL A 183 2.28 8.36 9.72
C VAL A 183 3.30 9.38 9.21
N GLU A 184 3.89 10.17 10.08
CA GLU A 184 4.92 11.15 9.68
C GLU A 184 6.23 10.49 9.25
N VAL A 185 6.62 9.36 9.83
CA VAL A 185 7.76 8.59 9.33
C VAL A 185 7.57 8.23 7.87
N PHE A 186 6.39 7.73 7.51
CA PHE A 186 6.08 7.27 6.15
C PHE A 186 5.77 8.41 5.18
N SER A 187 5.26 9.55 5.65
CA SER A 187 4.85 10.66 4.79
C SER A 187 5.87 11.79 4.67
N ARG A 188 6.80 11.92 5.63
CA ARG A 188 7.77 13.03 5.67
C ARG A 188 9.22 12.56 5.57
N PHE A 189 9.58 11.46 6.22
CA PHE A 189 10.97 10.99 6.28
C PHE A 189 11.31 10.02 5.16
N LEU A 190 10.59 8.91 5.02
CA LEU A 190 10.92 7.87 4.03
C LEU A 190 10.87 8.35 2.58
N PRO A 191 9.92 9.21 2.14
CA PRO A 191 9.85 9.63 0.74
C PRO A 191 11.04 10.45 0.26
N ILE A 192 11.76 11.10 1.16
CA ILE A 192 12.95 11.91 0.84
C ILE A 192 14.26 11.15 1.07
N THR A 193 14.19 9.93 1.59
CA THR A 193 15.37 9.14 1.99
C THR A 193 15.75 8.19 0.85
N ASN A 194 16.95 8.40 0.26
CA ASN A 194 17.49 7.52 -0.78
C ASN A 194 17.91 6.14 -0.23
N LEU A 195 18.29 5.20 -1.09
CA LEU A 195 18.65 3.83 -0.68
C LEU A 195 19.74 3.79 0.39
N ARG A 196 20.79 4.58 0.23
CA ARG A 196 21.88 4.64 1.21
C ARG A 196 21.39 5.15 2.57
N GLY A 197 20.58 6.19 2.57
CA GLY A 197 19.94 6.72 3.79
C GLY A 197 18.99 5.72 4.44
N ARG A 198 18.21 4.97 3.64
CA ARG A 198 17.34 3.89 4.14
C ARG A 198 18.13 2.79 4.83
N GLU A 199 19.27 2.37 4.28
CA GLU A 199 20.14 1.36 4.91
C GLU A 199 20.84 1.91 6.18
N ALA A 200 21.30 3.15 6.17
CA ALA A 200 21.86 3.79 7.35
C ALA A 200 20.80 3.90 8.48
N PHE A 201 19.59 4.32 8.13
CA PHE A 201 18.48 4.40 9.07
C PHE A 201 18.09 3.02 9.63
N ARG A 202 18.02 1.99 8.77
CA ARG A 202 17.81 0.60 9.20
C ARG A 202 18.86 0.15 10.21
N SER A 203 20.14 0.39 9.91
CA SER A 203 21.25 0.01 10.80
C SER A 203 21.12 0.73 12.16
N ALA A 204 20.79 2.02 12.16
CA ALA A 204 20.57 2.76 13.39
C ALA A 204 19.35 2.23 14.19
N LEU A 205 18.25 1.86 13.53
CA LEU A 205 17.09 1.25 14.19
C LEU A 205 17.47 -0.08 14.88
N VAL A 206 18.18 -0.94 14.17
CA VAL A 206 18.63 -2.25 14.68
C VAL A 206 19.55 -2.08 15.88
N GLU A 207 20.51 -1.15 15.79
CA GLU A 207 21.47 -0.85 16.86
C GLU A 207 20.75 -0.28 18.10
N LEU A 208 19.93 0.74 17.93
CA LEU A 208 19.22 1.40 19.04
C LEU A 208 18.18 0.49 19.70
N ALA A 209 17.49 -0.33 18.91
CA ALA A 209 16.57 -1.34 19.43
C ALA A 209 17.28 -2.57 20.02
N ARG A 210 18.60 -2.73 19.77
CA ARG A 210 19.41 -3.88 20.21
C ARG A 210 18.83 -5.22 19.76
N VAL A 211 18.38 -5.30 18.52
CA VAL A 211 17.79 -6.51 17.94
C VAL A 211 18.73 -7.12 16.90
N ASN A 212 18.66 -8.44 16.75
CA ASN A 212 19.24 -9.14 15.60
C ASN A 212 18.16 -9.20 14.51
N GLU A 213 18.31 -8.42 13.43
CA GLU A 213 17.28 -8.31 12.39
C GLU A 213 17.02 -9.65 11.69
N SER A 214 18.05 -10.44 11.37
CA SER A 214 17.88 -11.72 10.69
C SER A 214 17.12 -12.73 11.55
N GLU A 215 17.44 -12.79 12.82
CA GLU A 215 16.73 -13.64 13.78
C GLU A 215 15.29 -13.14 13.99
N LEU A 216 15.11 -11.82 14.09
CA LEU A 216 13.79 -11.21 14.21
C LEU A 216 12.92 -11.49 12.99
N ALA A 217 13.47 -11.38 11.77
CA ALA A 217 12.75 -11.67 10.54
C ALA A 217 12.38 -13.16 10.43
N ALA A 218 13.33 -14.06 10.72
CA ALA A 218 13.10 -15.51 10.71
C ALA A 218 12.01 -15.91 11.71
N ASN A 219 12.06 -15.38 12.93
CA ASN A 219 11.08 -15.68 13.98
C ASN A 219 9.70 -15.06 13.69
N ALA A 220 9.64 -13.91 13.01
CA ALA A 220 8.40 -13.27 12.65
C ALA A 220 7.62 -14.05 11.58
N GLY A 221 8.33 -14.69 10.63
CA GLY A 221 7.72 -15.50 9.58
C GLY A 221 6.68 -14.75 8.74
N LEU A 222 6.93 -13.46 8.44
CA LEU A 222 5.92 -12.58 7.84
C LEU A 222 5.72 -12.82 6.35
N TYR A 223 6.75 -13.30 5.65
CA TYR A 223 6.80 -13.28 4.19
C TYR A 223 6.82 -14.67 3.58
N LEU A 224 6.47 -14.72 2.31
CA LEU A 224 6.55 -15.90 1.47
C LEU A 224 7.97 -16.47 1.46
N SER A 225 8.07 -17.80 1.49
CA SER A 225 9.29 -18.47 1.06
C SER A 225 9.36 -18.56 -0.48
N SER A 226 10.57 -18.77 -0.99
CA SER A 226 10.79 -19.03 -2.42
C SER A 226 9.96 -20.22 -2.93
N GLN A 227 9.76 -21.25 -2.10
CA GLN A 227 8.90 -22.38 -2.46
C GLN A 227 7.42 -21.97 -2.54
N GLN A 228 6.93 -21.18 -1.60
CA GLN A 228 5.55 -20.69 -1.61
C GLN A 228 5.28 -19.75 -2.78
N LEU A 229 6.26 -18.93 -3.19
CA LEU A 229 6.16 -18.11 -4.40
C LEU A 229 6.05 -18.99 -5.66
N ARG A 230 6.83 -20.07 -5.73
CA ARG A 230 6.73 -21.06 -6.83
C ARG A 230 5.35 -21.73 -6.88
N ASP A 231 4.81 -22.05 -5.70
CA ASP A 231 3.45 -22.63 -5.61
C ASP A 231 2.39 -21.66 -6.15
N LEU A 232 2.48 -20.37 -5.85
CA LEU A 232 1.55 -19.37 -6.41
C LEU A 232 1.61 -19.34 -7.94
N GLY A 233 2.79 -19.37 -8.55
CA GLY A 233 2.97 -19.47 -10.00
C GLY A 233 2.35 -20.76 -10.57
N SER A 234 2.51 -21.89 -9.88
CA SER A 234 1.94 -23.18 -10.34
C SER A 234 0.41 -23.22 -10.25
N PHE A 235 -0.21 -22.42 -9.37
CA PHE A 235 -1.67 -22.23 -9.30
C PHE A 235 -2.20 -21.28 -10.38
N LYS A 236 -1.35 -20.84 -11.31
CA LYS A 236 -1.66 -19.86 -12.36
C LYS A 236 -2.06 -18.49 -11.84
N PHE A 237 -1.62 -18.14 -10.65
CA PHE A 237 -1.62 -16.76 -10.20
C PHE A 237 -0.47 -16.00 -10.86
N GLU A 238 -0.67 -14.73 -11.08
CA GLU A 238 0.31 -13.88 -11.73
C GLU A 238 1.20 -13.20 -10.68
N ILE A 239 2.48 -13.07 -11.01
CA ILE A 239 3.47 -12.44 -10.14
C ILE A 239 3.91 -11.13 -10.77
N GLY A 240 3.94 -10.07 -9.97
CA GLY A 240 4.39 -8.73 -10.34
C GLY A 240 5.57 -8.26 -9.49
N ASN A 241 6.26 -7.26 -9.98
CA ASN A 241 7.41 -6.64 -9.33
C ASN A 241 6.99 -5.45 -8.44
N HIS A 242 7.48 -5.41 -7.19
CA HIS A 242 7.23 -4.32 -6.24
C HIS A 242 8.52 -3.68 -5.72
N THR A 243 9.55 -3.56 -6.56
CA THR A 243 10.96 -3.30 -6.25
C THR A 243 11.58 -4.35 -5.33
N TYR A 244 12.90 -4.41 -5.28
CA TYR A 244 13.60 -5.41 -4.47
C TYR A 244 13.43 -5.17 -2.96
N SER A 245 13.58 -3.90 -2.51
CA SER A 245 13.58 -3.53 -1.10
C SER A 245 12.37 -2.68 -0.66
N HIS A 246 11.29 -2.62 -1.46
CA HIS A 246 10.17 -1.69 -1.25
C HIS A 246 10.61 -0.22 -1.21
N ALA A 247 11.61 0.13 -2.04
CA ALA A 247 12.12 1.49 -2.10
C ALA A 247 11.13 2.42 -2.80
N ASN A 248 10.97 3.65 -2.28
CA ASN A 248 10.20 4.68 -2.97
C ASN A 248 10.90 5.00 -4.31
N CYS A 249 10.18 4.83 -5.41
CA CYS A 249 10.71 5.00 -6.74
C CYS A 249 11.30 6.40 -6.98
N ARG A 250 10.69 7.44 -6.42
CA ARG A 250 11.16 8.83 -6.53
C ARG A 250 12.55 9.03 -5.92
N SER A 251 12.93 8.22 -4.95
CA SER A 251 14.23 8.30 -4.28
C SER A 251 15.34 7.52 -5.00
N LEU A 252 15.01 6.76 -6.05
CA LEU A 252 15.96 5.99 -6.83
C LEU A 252 16.68 6.84 -7.86
N SER A 253 17.99 6.73 -7.93
CA SER A 253 18.78 7.18 -9.06
C SER A 253 18.71 6.17 -10.22
N VAL A 254 19.11 6.58 -11.42
CA VAL A 254 19.20 5.66 -12.58
C VAL A 254 20.12 4.47 -12.28
N GLY A 255 21.18 4.69 -11.49
CA GLY A 255 22.11 3.61 -11.07
C GLY A 255 21.48 2.57 -10.14
N ASP A 256 20.38 2.93 -9.44
CA ASP A 256 19.69 2.03 -8.51
C ASP A 256 18.72 1.09 -9.22
N PHE A 257 18.31 1.39 -10.48
CA PHE A 257 17.28 0.64 -11.19
C PHE A 257 17.65 -0.84 -11.38
N ALA A 258 18.92 -1.12 -11.71
CA ALA A 258 19.41 -2.49 -11.86
C ALA A 258 19.25 -3.31 -10.56
N GLY A 259 19.51 -2.69 -9.41
CA GLY A 259 19.38 -3.34 -8.10
C GLY A 259 17.94 -3.52 -7.63
N GLU A 260 17.08 -2.54 -7.88
CA GLU A 260 15.70 -2.50 -7.34
C GLU A 260 14.67 -3.07 -8.31
N ILE A 261 14.83 -2.87 -9.61
CA ILE A 261 13.85 -3.25 -10.62
C ILE A 261 14.28 -4.51 -11.36
N ASP A 262 15.48 -4.51 -12.00
CA ASP A 262 15.88 -5.59 -12.87
C ASP A 262 16.25 -6.85 -12.09
N ARG A 263 17.01 -6.70 -10.99
CA ARG A 263 17.34 -7.79 -10.08
C ARG A 263 16.08 -8.44 -9.51
N ASN A 264 15.10 -7.63 -9.10
CA ASN A 264 13.86 -8.17 -8.56
C ASN A 264 13.08 -8.93 -9.62
N LYS A 265 12.97 -8.38 -10.84
CA LYS A 265 12.34 -9.08 -11.97
C LYS A 265 12.95 -10.44 -12.22
N ALA A 266 14.28 -10.49 -12.37
CA ALA A 266 15.01 -11.72 -12.62
C ALA A 266 14.81 -12.75 -11.49
N LEU A 267 14.92 -12.31 -10.22
CA LEU A 267 14.67 -13.17 -9.05
C LEU A 267 13.25 -13.76 -9.05
N LEU A 268 12.24 -12.94 -9.34
CA LEU A 268 10.85 -13.39 -9.34
C LEU A 268 10.55 -14.35 -10.49
N GLU A 269 11.08 -14.08 -11.69
CA GLU A 269 10.93 -14.96 -12.85
C GLU A 269 11.62 -16.32 -12.63
N ASP A 270 12.85 -16.32 -12.11
CA ASP A 270 13.58 -17.55 -11.78
C ASP A 270 12.87 -18.35 -10.68
N THR A 271 12.38 -17.68 -9.64
CA THR A 271 11.74 -18.36 -8.51
C THR A 271 10.35 -18.87 -8.85
N SER A 272 9.51 -18.07 -9.50
CA SER A 272 8.11 -18.44 -9.78
C SER A 272 7.94 -19.30 -11.04
N GLY A 273 8.92 -19.29 -11.95
CA GLY A 273 8.82 -19.90 -13.27
C GLY A 273 7.84 -19.17 -14.21
N THR A 274 7.41 -17.96 -13.87
CA THR A 274 6.46 -17.16 -14.66
C THR A 274 7.10 -15.84 -15.11
N LYS A 275 6.65 -15.29 -16.25
CA LYS A 275 7.11 -13.97 -16.70
C LYS A 275 6.49 -12.85 -15.84
N VAL A 276 7.32 -11.91 -15.42
CA VAL A 276 6.91 -10.73 -14.69
C VAL A 276 6.67 -9.58 -15.68
N ARG A 277 5.40 -9.27 -15.93
CA ARG A 277 4.94 -8.29 -16.92
C ARG A 277 4.33 -7.04 -16.29
N SER A 278 4.20 -7.01 -14.98
CA SER A 278 3.59 -5.91 -14.25
C SER A 278 4.48 -5.39 -13.13
N PHE A 279 4.34 -4.10 -12.87
CA PHE A 279 5.05 -3.38 -11.83
C PHE A 279 4.07 -2.62 -10.95
N SER A 280 4.20 -2.74 -9.63
CA SER A 280 3.49 -1.91 -8.66
C SER A 280 4.46 -0.90 -8.05
N VAL A 281 4.09 0.37 -8.15
CA VAL A 281 4.88 1.46 -7.55
C VAL A 281 4.75 1.40 -6.03
N PRO A 282 5.84 1.22 -5.26
CA PRO A 282 5.79 1.29 -3.80
C PRO A 282 5.17 2.61 -3.33
N TYR A 283 4.33 2.56 -2.29
CA TYR A 283 3.49 3.65 -1.80
C TYR A 283 2.42 4.13 -2.79
N GLY A 284 2.48 3.73 -4.06
CA GLY A 284 1.41 3.86 -5.04
C GLY A 284 1.13 5.26 -5.57
N SER A 285 2.02 6.22 -5.37
CA SER A 285 1.83 7.59 -5.89
C SER A 285 2.30 7.74 -7.34
N SER A 286 1.50 8.38 -8.18
CA SER A 286 1.92 8.75 -9.53
C SER A 286 3.09 9.76 -9.52
N ALA A 287 3.26 10.51 -8.44
CA ALA A 287 4.40 11.41 -8.27
C ALA A 287 5.72 10.66 -8.01
N ASP A 288 5.66 9.38 -7.65
CA ASP A 288 6.84 8.54 -7.43
C ASP A 288 7.30 7.83 -8.72
N LEU A 289 6.50 7.88 -9.78
CA LEU A 289 6.83 7.36 -11.10
C LEU A 289 7.46 8.47 -11.96
N THR A 290 8.79 8.57 -11.92
CA THR A 290 9.51 9.56 -12.74
C THR A 290 9.58 9.11 -14.22
N THR A 291 9.84 10.07 -15.13
CA THR A 291 9.99 9.77 -16.56
C THR A 291 11.09 8.75 -16.84
N GLU A 292 12.18 8.80 -16.08
CA GLU A 292 13.32 7.87 -16.19
C GLU A 292 12.93 6.46 -15.79
N ILE A 293 12.16 6.32 -14.69
CA ILE A 293 11.65 5.01 -14.24
C ILE A 293 10.67 4.45 -15.24
N GLU A 294 9.73 5.27 -15.70
CA GLU A 294 8.73 4.85 -16.69
C GLU A 294 9.39 4.36 -17.98
N ALA A 295 10.36 5.11 -18.51
CA ALA A 295 11.13 4.71 -19.67
C ALA A 295 11.94 3.43 -19.41
N HIS A 296 12.45 3.23 -18.19
CA HIS A 296 13.16 2.00 -17.82
C HIS A 296 12.21 0.81 -17.77
N LEU A 297 11.05 0.94 -17.11
CA LEU A 297 10.03 -0.10 -17.06
C LEU A 297 9.59 -0.54 -18.46
N GLN A 298 9.37 0.42 -19.35
CA GLN A 298 9.02 0.15 -20.74
C GLN A 298 10.11 -0.65 -21.46
N ARG A 299 11.39 -0.27 -21.31
CA ARG A 299 12.53 -1.02 -21.90
C ARG A 299 12.66 -2.43 -21.34
N CYS A 300 12.31 -2.64 -20.07
CA CYS A 300 12.31 -3.95 -19.41
C CYS A 300 11.09 -4.81 -19.76
N GLY A 301 10.18 -4.31 -20.62
CA GLY A 301 9.02 -5.06 -21.11
C GLY A 301 7.88 -5.18 -20.08
N TYR A 302 7.75 -4.20 -19.16
CA TYR A 302 6.55 -4.11 -18.33
C TYR A 302 5.38 -3.58 -19.15
N GLU A 303 4.24 -4.27 -19.08
CA GLU A 303 3.05 -3.99 -19.85
C GLU A 303 1.94 -3.33 -19.00
N ALA A 304 2.03 -3.47 -17.68
CA ALA A 304 1.09 -2.86 -16.74
C ALA A 304 1.82 -2.27 -15.53
N ILE A 305 1.49 -1.03 -15.18
CA ILE A 305 2.04 -0.29 -14.04
C ILE A 305 0.89 0.08 -13.11
N PHE A 306 1.00 -0.32 -11.84
CA PHE A 306 -0.07 -0.15 -10.86
C PHE A 306 0.27 0.92 -9.82
N LEU A 307 -0.68 1.83 -9.63
CA LEU A 307 -0.68 2.86 -8.60
C LEU A 307 -1.67 2.49 -7.48
N ALA A 308 -1.72 3.26 -6.40
CA ALA A 308 -2.65 3.07 -5.29
C ALA A 308 -3.25 4.41 -4.79
N GLU A 309 -3.57 5.31 -5.71
CA GLU A 309 -4.18 6.60 -5.38
C GLU A 309 -5.69 6.49 -5.14
N GLY A 310 -6.27 5.35 -5.43
CA GLY A 310 -7.68 5.05 -5.19
C GLY A 310 -8.62 5.79 -6.12
N ARG A 311 -8.21 6.03 -7.37
CA ARG A 311 -9.04 6.65 -8.42
C ARG A 311 -9.69 5.58 -9.29
N ALA A 312 -10.74 5.98 -10.00
CA ALA A 312 -11.32 5.14 -11.05
C ALA A 312 -10.41 5.11 -12.28
N ASN A 313 -10.27 3.93 -12.88
CA ASN A 313 -9.62 3.78 -14.17
C ASN A 313 -10.60 4.18 -15.28
N SER A 314 -10.15 5.00 -16.23
CA SER A 314 -11.01 5.39 -17.35
C SER A 314 -11.20 4.20 -18.31
N ALA A 315 -12.44 3.99 -18.76
CA ALA A 315 -12.74 3.00 -19.80
C ALA A 315 -12.05 3.30 -21.15
N ARG A 316 -11.51 4.49 -21.32
CA ARG A 316 -10.77 4.93 -22.51
C ARG A 316 -9.25 5.02 -22.27
N ASN A 317 -8.80 4.61 -21.08
CA ASN A 317 -7.36 4.65 -20.78
C ASN A 317 -6.71 3.39 -21.32
N HIS A 318 -6.08 3.50 -22.48
CA HIS A 318 -5.33 2.43 -23.13
C HIS A 318 -3.84 2.47 -22.78
N GLY A 319 -3.46 3.26 -21.78
CA GLY A 319 -2.08 3.32 -21.28
C GLY A 319 -1.75 2.17 -20.33
N PRO A 320 -0.48 1.97 -20.00
CA PRO A 320 -0.04 0.90 -19.10
C PRO A 320 -0.38 1.18 -17.63
N HIS A 321 -0.95 2.34 -17.29
CA HIS A 321 -1.17 2.76 -15.91
C HIS A 321 -2.56 2.41 -15.40
N PHE A 322 -2.61 1.71 -14.27
CA PHE A 322 -3.84 1.31 -13.59
C PHE A 322 -3.81 1.80 -12.13
N ASP A 323 -4.86 2.47 -11.69
CA ASP A 323 -5.02 2.87 -10.31
C ASP A 323 -5.80 1.83 -9.51
N ARG A 324 -5.42 1.64 -8.26
CA ARG A 324 -5.99 0.62 -7.37
C ARG A 324 -6.66 1.24 -6.17
N VAL A 325 -7.66 0.55 -5.66
CA VAL A 325 -8.41 0.93 -4.48
C VAL A 325 -8.10 -0.05 -3.36
N SER A 326 -7.54 0.45 -2.26
CA SER A 326 -7.34 -0.35 -1.05
C SER A 326 -8.69 -0.65 -0.39
N ILE A 327 -9.01 -1.93 -0.23
CA ILE A 327 -10.26 -2.39 0.36
C ILE A 327 -10.08 -2.63 1.86
N LYS A 328 -10.95 -2.01 2.65
CA LYS A 328 -11.02 -2.16 4.11
C LYS A 328 -12.46 -2.34 4.59
N ALA A 329 -13.38 -2.50 3.65
CA ALA A 329 -14.79 -2.65 3.93
C ALA A 329 -15.11 -4.01 4.54
N SER A 330 -16.18 -4.07 5.32
CA SER A 330 -16.73 -5.29 5.93
C SER A 330 -18.20 -5.52 5.60
N THR A 331 -18.82 -4.62 4.83
CA THR A 331 -20.24 -4.71 4.44
C THR A 331 -20.41 -4.37 2.96
N ASP A 332 -21.47 -4.89 2.34
CA ASP A 332 -21.80 -4.65 0.92
C ASP A 332 -21.88 -3.15 0.58
N ALA A 333 -22.50 -2.35 1.45
CA ALA A 333 -22.60 -0.91 1.26
C ALA A 333 -21.23 -0.21 1.32
N ALA A 334 -20.35 -0.65 2.21
CA ALA A 334 -19.00 -0.12 2.33
C ALA A 334 -18.12 -0.57 1.16
N PHE A 335 -18.22 -1.81 0.69
CA PHE A 335 -17.55 -2.27 -0.54
C PHE A 335 -18.00 -1.45 -1.75
N PHE A 336 -19.30 -1.22 -1.91
CA PHE A 336 -19.82 -0.37 -2.98
C PHE A 336 -19.25 1.05 -2.90
N SER A 337 -19.20 1.63 -1.69
CA SER A 337 -18.60 2.94 -1.48
C SER A 337 -17.13 2.98 -1.90
N GLU A 338 -16.33 2.00 -1.46
CA GLU A 338 -14.90 1.95 -1.74
C GLU A 338 -14.59 1.68 -3.22
N ILE A 339 -15.36 0.82 -3.90
CA ILE A 339 -15.09 0.43 -5.29
C ILE A 339 -15.73 1.40 -6.30
N GLU A 340 -16.89 1.98 -6.03
CA GLU A 340 -17.63 2.76 -7.01
C GLU A 340 -17.70 4.26 -6.70
N ILE A 341 -17.94 4.65 -5.45
CA ILE A 341 -18.21 6.05 -5.11
C ILE A 341 -16.94 6.83 -4.88
N LEU A 342 -16.10 6.39 -3.95
CA LEU A 342 -14.87 7.11 -3.55
C LEU A 342 -13.89 7.31 -4.72
N PRO A 343 -13.64 6.32 -5.60
CA PRO A 343 -12.73 6.50 -6.72
C PRO A 343 -13.18 7.58 -7.71
N ARG A 344 -14.49 7.64 -7.97
CA ARG A 344 -15.05 8.68 -8.86
C ARG A 344 -14.99 10.06 -8.25
N LEU A 345 -15.32 10.19 -6.96
CA LEU A 345 -15.19 11.46 -6.25
C LEU A 345 -13.74 11.97 -6.26
N ARG A 346 -12.75 11.07 -6.10
CA ARG A 346 -11.33 11.45 -6.18
C ARG A 346 -10.93 11.88 -7.60
N ALA A 347 -11.39 11.17 -8.63
CA ALA A 347 -11.14 11.53 -10.02
C ALA A 347 -11.76 12.89 -10.38
N MET A 348 -13.00 13.16 -9.95
CA MET A 348 -13.68 14.45 -10.16
C MET A 348 -12.95 15.62 -9.48
N ARG A 349 -12.47 15.44 -8.24
CA ARG A 349 -11.69 16.48 -7.54
C ARG A 349 -10.40 16.85 -8.30
N LYS A 350 -9.70 15.87 -8.88
CA LYS A 350 -8.51 16.14 -9.69
C LYS A 350 -8.85 16.98 -10.94
N GLY A 351 -9.95 16.67 -11.62
CA GLY A 351 -10.40 17.42 -12.80
C GLY A 351 -10.86 18.85 -12.51
N LEU A 352 -11.50 19.07 -11.34
CA LEU A 352 -12.08 20.38 -10.98
C LEU A 352 -11.06 21.38 -10.39
N PHE A 353 -10.03 20.91 -9.70
CA PHE A 353 -9.15 21.79 -8.93
C PHE A 353 -7.74 21.91 -9.48
N GLY A 354 -7.38 21.25 -10.59
CA GLY A 354 -6.10 21.43 -11.28
C GLY A 354 -4.84 21.32 -10.41
N MET A 355 -4.97 20.77 -9.18
CA MET A 355 -3.87 20.70 -8.23
C MET A 355 -2.87 19.67 -8.70
N SER A 356 -1.64 20.11 -8.97
CA SER A 356 -0.50 19.26 -9.28
C SER A 356 -0.27 18.23 -8.16
N ASP A 357 -0.08 16.97 -8.55
CA ASP A 357 0.12 15.83 -7.63
C ASP A 357 1.42 15.92 -6.80
N ALA A 358 2.22 16.96 -6.96
CA ALA A 358 3.47 17.21 -6.23
C ALA A 358 3.28 17.37 -4.69
N GLU A 359 2.06 17.57 -4.21
CA GLU A 359 1.79 17.85 -2.79
C GLU A 359 1.04 16.72 -2.05
N ARG A 360 0.79 15.55 -2.66
CA ARG A 360 0.00 14.49 -2.03
C ARG A 360 0.79 13.20 -1.86
N HIS A 361 1.15 12.96 -0.64
CA HIS A 361 1.77 11.77 -0.11
C HIS A 361 1.00 10.47 -0.41
N SER A 362 1.72 9.37 -0.51
CA SER A 362 1.30 7.99 -0.82
C SER A 362 -0.12 7.60 -0.41
N GLY A 363 -0.81 6.84 -1.26
CA GLY A 363 -2.23 6.47 -1.07
C GLY A 363 -2.53 5.68 0.22
N ILE A 364 -1.53 5.03 0.81
CA ILE A 364 -1.67 4.26 2.06
C ILE A 364 -1.73 5.21 3.28
N PHE A 365 -1.05 6.37 3.23
CA PHE A 365 -0.88 7.28 4.36
C PHE A 365 -1.50 8.67 4.15
N ARG A 366 -2.45 8.85 3.21
CA ARG A 366 -3.10 10.14 2.99
C ARG A 366 -3.84 10.63 4.23
N GLN A 367 -3.25 11.61 4.92
CA GLN A 367 -3.99 12.63 5.66
C GLN A 367 -4.15 13.86 4.79
N GLU A 368 -5.40 14.33 4.64
CA GLU A 368 -5.69 15.63 4.02
C GLU A 368 -4.99 16.76 4.77
N ASN A 369 -4.47 17.73 4.00
CA ASN A 369 -3.84 18.96 4.45
C ASN A 369 -4.33 19.45 5.81
N VAL A 370 -3.46 19.43 6.79
CA VAL A 370 -3.54 20.32 7.94
C VAL A 370 -2.72 21.55 7.57
N ASN A 371 -3.36 22.71 7.64
CA ASN A 371 -2.78 24.03 7.43
C ASN A 371 -1.36 24.11 8.01
N ARG A 372 -0.44 24.66 7.21
CA ARG A 372 0.87 25.12 7.65
C ARG A 372 0.70 26.21 8.73
N THR A 373 0.43 25.79 9.93
CA THR A 373 0.56 26.63 11.12
C THR A 373 1.39 25.81 12.11
N THR A 374 2.54 26.32 12.35
CA THR A 374 3.54 25.97 13.37
C THR A 374 3.01 25.17 14.54
N TRP A 375 3.22 23.85 14.51
CA TRP A 375 3.15 23.02 15.70
C TRP A 375 4.57 22.84 16.23
N ARG A 376 4.97 23.66 17.20
CA ARG A 376 6.08 23.33 18.10
C ARG A 376 5.61 22.17 18.97
N CYS A 377 6.34 21.07 19.00
CA CYS A 377 6.17 20.03 20.00
C CYS A 377 6.25 20.68 21.38
N ALA A 378 5.18 20.62 22.14
CA ALA A 378 5.17 21.04 23.53
C ALA A 378 5.92 20.01 24.38
N SER A 379 7.24 20.12 24.42
CA SER A 379 8.07 19.36 25.32
C SER A 379 9.38 20.11 25.58
N ARG A 380 9.29 21.17 26.37
CA ARG A 380 10.39 21.72 27.16
C ARG A 380 9.83 22.75 28.14
N GLU A 381 9.18 22.28 29.19
CA GLU A 381 9.02 23.02 30.46
C GLU A 381 8.69 22.01 31.55
N SER A 382 9.73 21.48 32.17
CA SER A 382 9.73 21.04 33.57
C SER A 382 11.02 20.29 33.92
N ALA A 383 12.13 20.99 33.90
CA ALA A 383 13.32 20.53 34.61
C ALA A 383 14.16 21.77 34.98
N ASP A 384 13.67 22.60 35.86
CA ASP A 384 14.47 23.55 36.63
C ASP A 384 13.60 24.13 37.74
N VAL A 385 13.37 23.41 38.82
CA VAL A 385 13.13 23.91 40.17
C VAL A 385 13.47 22.79 41.16
N TYR A 386 14.72 22.65 41.53
CA TYR A 386 15.20 22.30 42.86
C TYR A 386 16.67 22.69 42.93
N GLY A 387 16.90 23.94 43.10
CA GLY A 387 18.14 24.50 43.61
C GLY A 387 18.00 24.78 45.10
N GLU A 388 18.94 24.29 45.83
CA GLU A 388 19.50 24.74 47.10
C GLU A 388 18.56 25.36 48.15
N ARG A 389 18.47 24.72 49.31
CA ARG A 389 18.67 25.34 50.64
C ARG A 389 18.98 24.30 51.70
N SER A 390 20.12 24.55 52.35
CA SER A 390 20.67 24.15 53.65
C SER A 390 21.09 22.71 53.81
#